data_341c9e3f404e791db7f3b75a0aea7f47
#
_entry.id   341c9e3f404e791db7f3b75a0aea7f47
#
_cell.length_a   1.000
_cell.length_b   1.000
_cell.length_c   1.000
_cell.angle_alpha   90.00
_cell.angle_beta   90.00
_cell.angle_gamma   90.00
#
_symmetry.space_group_name_H-M   'P 1'
#
loop_
_entity.id
_entity.type
_entity.pdbx_description
1 polymer ?
#
loop_
_entity_poly.entity_id
_entity_poly.type
_entity_poly.pdbx_seq_one_letter_code
_entity_poly.pdbx_strand_id
1 'polypeptide(L)'
;MTESENINVIAETQELLISEGGSYSTSVDSKNKRTEYNPLNVKPEVSKQVPCLTNTKYIVKNVMQSKEENLNPSIFKNNGKVNIGDGNRKSINDFMTVEFYRLSKTIFDFLMKLLLAIIFCNFSVFRYFQYNYNCVKLKFYSLLYNPADSPQLIRNDVASFPKIPRRLAAILEYKLEEEVGGGALGLMEDASDLVAWSLSAGIKHLTLYDYDGLLKDDVDLLRKIIYSKLCKYFGGQKPPKFAVRIPHKGKVYYNLPTSASIPEEASSDKKISIEIVLLSVVDGRETIVDLTKSLAELHKEGKISEDDITMELVDTELKQLVGEEPDLLLYFGPNLDLQGFPPWHIRLTELFWEHDNSNVSYTVFIRGLKQFSLSKVNVGK
;
A
#
# COMPACT_ATOMS: atom_id res chain seq x y z
N MET A 1 29.02 -26.68 2.81
CA MET A 1 28.29 -26.38 4.05
C MET A 1 27.22 -27.44 4.25
N THR A 2 27.13 -28.01 5.45
CA THR A 2 26.11 -29.02 5.75
C THR A 2 24.81 -28.32 6.15
N GLU A 3 23.67 -28.99 5.98
CA GLU A 3 22.34 -28.48 6.33
C GLU A 3 22.27 -27.93 7.78
N SER A 4 23.07 -28.46 8.67
CA SER A 4 23.19 -28.03 10.07
C SER A 4 23.91 -26.67 10.25
N GLU A 5 24.80 -26.29 9.36
CA GLU A 5 25.47 -24.98 9.41
C GLU A 5 24.56 -23.86 8.91
N ASN A 6 23.73 -24.13 7.91
CA ASN A 6 22.72 -23.18 7.44
C ASN A 6 21.65 -22.88 8.54
N ILE A 7 21.26 -23.88 9.31
CA ILE A 7 20.31 -23.70 10.41
C ILE A 7 20.87 -22.76 11.49
N ASN A 8 22.18 -22.85 11.78
CA ASN A 8 22.82 -21.99 12.76
C ASN A 8 22.91 -20.53 12.30
N VAL A 9 23.23 -20.29 11.01
CA VAL A 9 23.24 -18.94 10.43
C VAL A 9 21.84 -18.30 10.48
N ILE A 10 20.81 -19.07 10.19
CA ILE A 10 19.41 -18.64 10.27
C ILE A 10 19.04 -18.24 11.71
N ALA A 11 19.41 -19.04 12.71
CA ALA A 11 19.13 -18.75 14.10
C ALA A 11 19.82 -17.47 14.60
N GLU A 12 21.10 -17.28 14.25
CA GLU A 12 21.85 -16.05 14.61
C GLU A 12 21.29 -14.80 13.93
N THR A 13 20.86 -14.90 12.67
CA THR A 13 20.24 -13.76 11.96
C THR A 13 18.93 -13.35 12.63
N GLN A 14 18.13 -14.31 13.10
CA GLN A 14 16.90 -14.04 13.83
C GLN A 14 17.15 -13.43 15.21
N GLU A 15 18.16 -13.89 15.95
CA GLU A 15 18.52 -13.31 17.26
C GLU A 15 19.01 -11.86 17.13
N LEU A 16 19.80 -11.54 16.10
CA LEU A 16 20.26 -10.17 15.82
C LEU A 16 19.09 -9.23 15.49
N LEU A 17 18.16 -9.65 14.63
CA LEU A 17 16.99 -8.86 14.29
C LEU A 17 16.03 -8.64 15.47
N ILE A 18 15.93 -9.61 16.38
CA ILE A 18 15.13 -9.50 17.61
C ILE A 18 15.82 -8.61 18.66
N SER A 19 17.15 -8.59 18.72
CA SER A 19 17.90 -7.82 19.72
C SER A 19 17.91 -6.31 19.42
N GLU A 20 17.88 -5.91 18.15
CA GLU A 20 17.84 -4.48 17.76
C GLU A 20 16.44 -3.85 17.89
N GLY A 21 15.37 -4.65 17.86
CA GLY A 21 13.99 -4.19 18.05
C GLY A 21 13.57 -3.92 19.51
N GLY A 22 14.45 -4.12 20.49
CA GLY A 22 14.09 -4.17 21.89
C GLY A 22 14.89 -3.30 22.85
N SER A 23 14.93 -1.98 22.76
CA SER A 23 15.27 -1.18 23.93
C SER A 23 14.80 0.27 23.85
N TYR A 24 13.51 0.49 24.05
CA TYR A 24 13.04 1.67 24.77
C TYR A 24 12.40 1.24 26.08
N SER A 25 13.25 0.97 27.08
CA SER A 25 12.82 0.87 28.47
C SER A 25 12.71 2.28 29.04
N THR A 26 11.51 2.84 29.07
CA THR A 26 11.19 3.94 29.99
C THR A 26 11.08 3.39 31.38
N SER A 27 12.08 3.69 32.23
CA SER A 27 12.00 3.54 33.67
C SER A 27 10.88 4.42 34.21
N VAL A 28 9.79 3.82 34.63
CA VAL A 28 8.71 4.50 35.34
C VAL A 28 9.11 4.59 36.80
N ASP A 29 9.57 5.74 37.22
CA ASP A 29 9.71 6.08 38.64
C ASP A 29 8.36 6.55 39.19
N SER A 30 7.88 5.79 40.18
CA SER A 30 6.60 6.00 40.85
C SER A 30 6.65 7.21 41.77
N LYS A 31 6.15 8.37 41.32
CA LYS A 31 5.61 9.39 42.23
C LYS A 31 4.45 10.16 41.62
N ASN A 32 3.31 9.84 42.13
CA ASN A 32 2.03 10.49 42.19
C ASN A 32 2.02 12.02 42.01
N LYS A 33 1.48 12.53 40.87
CA LYS A 33 0.73 13.80 40.82
C LYS A 33 -0.18 13.81 39.62
N ARG A 34 -1.50 13.79 39.91
CA ARG A 34 -2.54 14.16 38.94
C ARG A 34 -2.26 15.57 38.43
N THR A 35 -2.01 15.70 37.13
CA THR A 35 -2.13 16.96 36.40
C THR A 35 -3.09 16.73 35.25
N GLU A 36 -4.13 17.55 35.22
CA GLU A 36 -5.13 17.63 34.18
C GLU A 36 -4.47 17.79 32.82
N TYR A 37 -4.85 16.93 31.90
CA TYR A 37 -4.41 16.96 30.50
C TYR A 37 -5.23 18.02 29.76
N ASN A 38 -4.58 19.13 29.41
CA ASN A 38 -5.17 20.19 28.61
C ASN A 38 -4.77 19.97 27.12
N PRO A 39 -5.71 19.67 26.21
CA PRO A 39 -5.38 19.24 24.84
C PRO A 39 -5.18 20.39 23.83
N LEU A 40 -4.65 21.52 24.26
CA LEU A 40 -4.43 22.68 23.38
C LEU A 40 -2.96 23.10 23.41
N ASN A 41 -2.08 22.43 22.71
CA ASN A 41 -0.85 22.96 22.08
C ASN A 41 0.12 21.84 21.62
N VAL A 42 -0.31 20.99 20.74
CA VAL A 42 0.64 20.22 19.91
C VAL A 42 0.39 20.65 18.48
N LYS A 43 1.27 21.50 17.95
CA LYS A 43 1.34 21.71 16.49
C LYS A 43 1.71 20.37 15.87
N PRO A 44 0.93 19.84 14.91
CA PRO A 44 1.35 18.65 14.19
C PRO A 44 2.62 19.00 13.38
N GLU A 45 3.72 18.34 13.66
CA GLU A 45 4.82 18.27 12.70
C GLU A 45 4.27 17.59 11.45
N VAL A 46 4.12 18.38 10.41
CA VAL A 46 3.71 17.94 9.08
C VAL A 46 4.76 16.96 8.61
N SER A 47 4.45 15.66 8.70
CA SER A 47 5.17 14.63 7.96
C SER A 47 5.17 15.08 6.50
N LYS A 48 6.34 15.18 5.91
CA LYS A 48 6.50 15.51 4.49
C LYS A 48 5.81 14.42 3.66
N GLN A 49 4.55 14.64 3.36
CA GLN A 49 3.85 13.89 2.33
C GLN A 49 4.64 14.03 1.04
N VAL A 50 5.11 12.92 0.52
CA VAL A 50 5.60 12.85 -0.86
C VAL A 50 4.43 13.27 -1.75
N PRO A 51 4.52 14.35 -2.53
CA PRO A 51 3.37 14.85 -3.26
C PRO A 51 3.01 13.87 -4.36
N CYS A 52 1.89 13.21 -4.15
CA CYS A 52 1.14 12.59 -5.23
C CYS A 52 0.90 13.65 -6.33
N LEU A 53 1.12 13.31 -7.55
CA LEU A 53 1.12 13.99 -8.86
C LEU A 53 0.14 15.16 -9.09
N THR A 54 -0.05 16.07 -8.16
CA THR A 54 -0.86 17.30 -8.36
C THR A 54 -0.02 18.57 -8.54
N ASN A 55 1.29 18.46 -8.76
CA ASN A 55 2.17 19.62 -8.90
C ASN A 55 2.50 19.99 -10.36
N THR A 56 1.48 20.11 -11.19
CA THR A 56 1.60 20.80 -12.49
C THR A 56 2.19 22.20 -12.35
N LYS A 57 2.01 22.87 -11.22
CA LYS A 57 2.65 24.16 -10.92
C LYS A 57 4.19 24.08 -10.81
N TYR A 58 4.73 22.97 -10.32
CA TYR A 58 6.18 22.80 -10.19
C TYR A 58 6.86 22.49 -11.51
N ILE A 59 6.25 21.68 -12.35
CA ILE A 59 6.77 21.35 -13.69
C ILE A 59 6.75 22.60 -14.59
N VAL A 60 5.65 23.36 -14.55
CA VAL A 60 5.54 24.60 -15.34
C VAL A 60 6.54 25.66 -14.86
N LYS A 61 6.80 25.77 -13.55
CA LYS A 61 7.77 26.73 -13.02
C LYS A 61 9.22 26.40 -13.40
N ASN A 62 9.60 25.11 -13.36
CA ASN A 62 10.94 24.67 -13.75
C ASN A 62 11.19 24.74 -15.26
N VAL A 63 10.16 24.48 -16.08
CA VAL A 63 10.26 24.63 -17.55
C VAL A 63 10.31 26.13 -17.95
N MET A 64 9.67 27.01 -17.19
CA MET A 64 9.75 28.45 -17.42
C MET A 64 11.13 29.04 -16.99
N GLN A 65 11.68 28.61 -15.84
CA GLN A 65 12.99 29.06 -15.39
C GLN A 65 14.14 28.59 -16.29
N SER A 66 14.09 27.37 -16.81
CA SER A 66 15.11 26.88 -17.74
C SER A 66 15.10 27.57 -19.12
N LYS A 67 14.03 28.28 -19.46
CA LYS A 67 13.95 29.10 -20.70
C LYS A 67 14.49 30.50 -20.51
N GLU A 68 14.47 31.06 -19.30
CA GLU A 68 15.02 32.40 -19.02
C GLU A 68 16.54 32.41 -18.88
N GLU A 69 17.16 31.29 -18.44
CA GLU A 69 18.62 31.21 -18.28
C GLU A 69 19.41 31.05 -19.60
N ASN A 70 18.77 30.75 -20.72
CA ASN A 70 19.41 30.58 -22.03
C ASN A 70 19.36 31.81 -22.96
N LEU A 71 18.88 32.94 -22.48
CA LEU A 71 18.97 34.19 -23.20
C LEU A 71 20.15 35.02 -22.71
N ASN A 72 21.30 34.77 -23.31
CA ASN A 72 22.58 35.44 -23.05
C ASN A 72 22.46 36.95 -23.50
N PRO A 73 22.57 37.93 -22.59
CA PRO A 73 22.37 39.36 -22.95
C PRO A 73 23.62 40.02 -23.55
N SER A 74 24.55 39.28 -24.12
CA SER A 74 25.86 39.82 -24.57
C SER A 74 25.94 40.23 -26.04
N ILE A 75 24.83 40.35 -26.80
CA ILE A 75 24.85 40.69 -28.23
C ILE A 75 24.44 42.18 -28.53
N PHE A 76 24.17 42.99 -27.52
CA PHE A 76 23.82 44.41 -27.76
C PHE A 76 24.79 45.38 -27.11
N LYS A 77 26.08 45.35 -27.53
CA LYS A 77 26.99 46.49 -27.42
C LYS A 77 27.82 46.58 -28.66
N ASN A 78 27.33 47.26 -29.69
CA ASN A 78 28.16 47.84 -30.71
C ASN A 78 27.75 49.29 -30.95
N ASN A 79 28.68 50.17 -30.56
CA ASN A 79 28.61 51.62 -30.81
C ASN A 79 28.75 51.87 -32.31
N GLY A 80 27.70 52.33 -32.95
CA GLY A 80 27.69 52.88 -34.29
C GLY A 80 27.20 54.32 -34.24
N LYS A 81 28.08 55.27 -34.59
CA LYS A 81 27.78 56.69 -34.78
C LYS A 81 26.58 56.86 -35.70
N VAL A 82 25.55 57.53 -35.23
CA VAL A 82 24.37 57.86 -36.00
C VAL A 82 24.61 59.10 -36.81
N ASN A 83 24.65 58.99 -38.17
CA ASN A 83 24.48 60.10 -39.07
C ASN A 83 22.97 60.49 -39.09
N ILE A 84 22.72 61.76 -38.74
CA ILE A 84 21.39 62.35 -38.74
C ILE A 84 21.05 62.74 -40.16
N GLY A 85 20.24 61.94 -40.81
CA GLY A 85 19.68 62.24 -42.15
C GLY A 85 18.80 61.08 -42.61
N ASP A 86 17.49 61.28 -42.64
CA ASP A 86 16.48 60.35 -43.19
C ASP A 86 15.94 59.17 -42.32
N GLY A 87 16.07 59.27 -40.98
CA GLY A 87 15.76 58.20 -40.07
C GLY A 87 14.32 58.04 -39.52
N ASN A 88 13.43 59.05 -39.78
CA ASN A 88 12.18 59.09 -39.02
C ASN A 88 11.05 58.15 -39.53
N ARG A 89 11.08 57.73 -40.79
CA ARG A 89 10.10 56.73 -41.31
C ARG A 89 10.44 55.31 -41.12
N LYS A 90 11.74 54.90 -41.10
CA LYS A 90 12.16 53.55 -40.82
C LYS A 90 12.00 53.20 -39.36
N SER A 91 12.29 54.15 -38.45
CA SER A 91 12.16 53.94 -37.00
C SER A 91 10.72 53.70 -36.53
N ILE A 92 9.74 54.37 -37.19
CA ILE A 92 8.31 54.19 -36.86
C ILE A 92 7.81 52.81 -37.37
N ASN A 93 8.24 52.39 -38.56
CA ASN A 93 7.86 51.08 -39.09
C ASN A 93 8.48 49.91 -38.27
N ASP A 94 9.72 50.04 -37.83
CA ASP A 94 10.37 49.05 -37.00
C ASP A 94 9.75 48.98 -35.60
N PHE A 95 9.35 50.11 -35.03
CA PHE A 95 8.63 50.16 -33.77
C PHE A 95 7.23 49.51 -33.87
N MET A 96 6.48 49.83 -34.95
CA MET A 96 5.18 49.23 -35.21
C MET A 96 5.25 47.75 -35.46
N THR A 97 6.29 47.26 -36.14
CA THR A 97 6.47 45.79 -36.34
C THR A 97 6.81 45.05 -35.06
N VAL A 98 7.61 45.63 -34.16
CA VAL A 98 7.95 45.05 -32.86
C VAL A 98 6.72 45.02 -31.93
N GLU A 99 5.93 46.09 -31.90
CA GLU A 99 4.68 46.13 -31.12
C GLU A 99 3.65 45.12 -31.65
N PHE A 100 3.50 45.04 -33.00
CA PHE A 100 2.61 44.05 -33.60
C PHE A 100 3.05 42.61 -33.32
N TYR A 101 4.35 42.34 -33.35
CA TYR A 101 4.87 41.02 -32.98
C TYR A 101 4.65 40.68 -31.48
N ARG A 102 4.84 41.63 -30.58
CA ARG A 102 4.52 41.46 -29.17
C ARG A 102 3.03 41.19 -28.96
N LEU A 103 2.16 41.93 -29.61
CA LEU A 103 0.71 41.74 -29.51
C LEU A 103 0.29 40.39 -30.08
N SER A 104 0.82 39.98 -31.23
CA SER A 104 0.53 38.64 -31.80
C SER A 104 1.00 37.51 -30.91
N LYS A 105 2.18 37.64 -30.27
CA LYS A 105 2.69 36.66 -29.33
C LYS A 105 1.82 36.56 -28.08
N THR A 106 1.38 37.70 -27.52
CA THR A 106 0.49 37.67 -26.34
C THR A 106 -0.88 37.08 -26.66
N ILE A 107 -1.43 37.36 -27.85
CA ILE A 107 -2.68 36.72 -28.30
C ILE A 107 -2.49 35.22 -28.50
N PHE A 108 -1.39 34.82 -29.11
CA PHE A 108 -1.08 33.38 -29.29
C PHE A 108 -0.94 32.67 -27.95
N ASP A 109 -0.20 33.23 -26.99
CA ASP A 109 -0.03 32.67 -25.64
C ASP A 109 -1.38 32.57 -24.90
N PHE A 110 -2.26 33.59 -25.10
CA PHE A 110 -3.61 33.56 -24.55
C PHE A 110 -4.45 32.43 -25.16
N LEU A 111 -4.43 32.29 -26.49
CA LEU A 111 -5.15 31.23 -27.21
C LEU A 111 -4.66 29.85 -26.79
N MET A 112 -3.36 29.65 -26.61
CA MET A 112 -2.80 28.39 -26.15
C MET A 112 -3.23 28.07 -24.71
N LYS A 113 -3.29 29.06 -23.83
CA LYS A 113 -3.82 28.88 -22.45
C LYS A 113 -5.32 28.54 -22.47
N LEU A 114 -6.08 29.21 -23.34
CA LEU A 114 -7.51 28.94 -23.51
C LEU A 114 -7.74 27.51 -24.03
N LEU A 115 -6.97 27.11 -25.06
CA LEU A 115 -7.02 25.73 -25.58
C LEU A 115 -6.71 24.72 -24.52
N LEU A 116 -5.66 24.96 -23.72
CA LEU A 116 -5.28 24.07 -22.59
C LEU A 116 -6.40 23.99 -21.57
N ALA A 117 -7.03 25.11 -21.21
CA ALA A 117 -8.16 25.15 -20.29
C ALA A 117 -9.35 24.33 -20.80
N ILE A 118 -9.65 24.42 -22.11
CA ILE A 118 -10.71 23.64 -22.77
C ILE A 118 -10.39 22.14 -22.70
N ILE A 119 -9.15 21.76 -22.96
CA ILE A 119 -8.71 20.34 -22.87
C ILE A 119 -8.88 19.82 -21.44
N PHE A 120 -8.44 20.55 -20.43
CA PHE A 120 -8.62 20.15 -19.02
C PHE A 120 -10.09 20.08 -18.61
N CYS A 121 -10.91 21.02 -19.08
CA CYS A 121 -12.36 21.00 -18.81
C CYS A 121 -13.00 19.74 -19.41
N ASN A 122 -12.72 19.42 -20.67
CA ASN A 122 -13.22 18.20 -21.32
C ASN A 122 -12.74 16.94 -20.61
N PHE A 123 -11.46 16.89 -20.20
CA PHE A 123 -10.93 15.76 -19.45
C PHE A 123 -11.62 15.60 -18.09
N SER A 124 -11.88 16.71 -17.37
CA SER A 124 -12.58 16.68 -16.09
C SER A 124 -14.02 16.18 -16.23
N VAL A 125 -14.72 16.63 -17.27
CA VAL A 125 -16.08 16.17 -17.58
C VAL A 125 -16.09 14.68 -17.92
N PHE A 126 -15.15 14.24 -18.76
CA PHE A 126 -15.00 12.82 -19.10
C PHE A 126 -14.72 11.96 -17.84
N ARG A 127 -13.80 12.41 -16.99
CA ARG A 127 -13.46 11.71 -15.73
C ARG A 127 -14.65 11.64 -14.77
N TYR A 128 -15.44 12.71 -14.69
CA TYR A 128 -16.67 12.73 -13.91
C TYR A 128 -17.69 11.68 -14.38
N PHE A 129 -17.91 11.56 -15.69
CA PHE A 129 -18.80 10.54 -16.24
C PHE A 129 -18.24 9.13 -16.03
N GLN A 130 -16.96 8.93 -16.20
CA GLN A 130 -16.28 7.65 -15.95
C GLN A 130 -16.43 7.22 -14.48
N TYR A 131 -16.19 8.13 -13.53
CA TYR A 131 -16.38 7.89 -12.11
C TYR A 131 -17.82 7.46 -11.79
N ASN A 132 -18.81 8.22 -12.25
CA ASN A 132 -20.20 7.87 -12.03
C ASN A 132 -20.57 6.53 -12.66
N TYR A 133 -20.08 6.23 -13.85
CA TYR A 133 -20.28 4.93 -14.49
C TYR A 133 -19.69 3.80 -13.66
N ASN A 134 -18.47 3.94 -13.15
CA ASN A 134 -17.82 2.93 -12.31
C ASN A 134 -18.58 2.73 -10.98
N CYS A 135 -19.03 3.81 -10.35
CA CYS A 135 -19.85 3.73 -9.13
C CYS A 135 -21.18 3.00 -9.36
N VAL A 136 -21.88 3.31 -10.45
CA VAL A 136 -23.13 2.62 -10.81
C VAL A 136 -22.88 1.14 -11.14
N LYS A 137 -21.82 0.87 -11.87
CA LYS A 137 -21.37 -0.50 -12.20
C LYS A 137 -21.08 -1.31 -10.93
N LEU A 138 -20.34 -0.76 -9.97
CA LEU A 138 -20.04 -1.42 -8.70
C LEU A 138 -21.30 -1.67 -7.87
N LYS A 139 -22.21 -0.68 -7.79
CA LYS A 139 -23.51 -0.86 -7.13
C LYS A 139 -24.35 -1.95 -7.81
N PHE A 140 -24.38 -1.99 -9.13
CA PHE A 140 -25.08 -3.04 -9.87
C PHE A 140 -24.50 -4.42 -9.60
N TYR A 141 -23.16 -4.56 -9.60
CA TYR A 141 -22.53 -5.83 -9.23
C TYR A 141 -22.79 -6.20 -7.75
N SER A 142 -22.83 -5.23 -6.85
CA SER A 142 -23.19 -5.48 -5.45
C SER A 142 -24.62 -6.04 -5.29
N LEU A 143 -25.53 -5.66 -6.16
CA LEU A 143 -26.87 -6.24 -6.19
C LEU A 143 -26.90 -7.67 -6.75
N LEU A 144 -26.04 -7.96 -7.73
CA LEU A 144 -25.94 -9.31 -8.34
C LEU A 144 -25.21 -10.30 -7.43
N TYR A 145 -24.11 -9.83 -6.83
CA TYR A 145 -23.32 -10.59 -5.87
C TYR A 145 -23.66 -10.09 -4.47
N ASN A 146 -24.84 -10.43 -3.98
CA ASN A 146 -25.18 -10.17 -2.60
C ASN A 146 -24.58 -11.29 -1.75
N PRO A 147 -23.55 -11.00 -0.93
CA PRO A 147 -22.87 -12.03 -0.16
C PRO A 147 -23.70 -12.42 1.02
N ALA A 148 -24.98 -12.42 1.01
CA ALA A 148 -25.69 -12.80 2.20
C ALA A 148 -24.72 -13.44 3.21
N ASP A 149 -24.84 -13.23 4.47
CA ASP A 149 -23.95 -13.74 5.53
C ASP A 149 -23.87 -15.30 5.58
N SER A 150 -23.83 -15.93 4.41
CA SER A 150 -23.90 -17.38 4.23
C SER A 150 -22.66 -17.92 3.52
N PRO A 151 -21.87 -18.76 4.21
CA PRO A 151 -20.69 -19.40 3.62
C PRO A 151 -21.05 -20.33 2.44
N GLN A 152 -22.29 -20.83 2.37
CA GLN A 152 -22.71 -21.69 1.28
C GLN A 152 -22.80 -20.95 -0.06
N LEU A 153 -23.28 -19.71 -0.07
CA LEU A 153 -23.33 -18.90 -1.29
C LEU A 153 -21.94 -18.64 -1.83
N ILE A 154 -20.99 -18.28 -0.97
CA ILE A 154 -19.59 -18.07 -1.35
C ILE A 154 -18.98 -19.35 -1.93
N ARG A 155 -19.23 -20.51 -1.32
CA ARG A 155 -18.79 -21.81 -1.85
C ARG A 155 -19.36 -22.10 -3.23
N ASN A 156 -20.64 -21.82 -3.45
CA ASN A 156 -21.30 -22.02 -4.75
C ASN A 156 -20.68 -21.12 -5.82
N ASP A 157 -20.43 -19.84 -5.50
CA ASP A 157 -19.78 -18.90 -6.42
C ASP A 157 -18.39 -19.39 -6.83
N VAL A 158 -17.60 -19.85 -5.85
CA VAL A 158 -16.22 -20.32 -6.07
C VAL A 158 -16.16 -21.71 -6.69
N ALA A 159 -17.17 -22.57 -6.49
CA ALA A 159 -17.21 -23.93 -7.03
C ALA A 159 -17.14 -23.96 -8.57
N SER A 160 -17.54 -22.88 -9.23
CA SER A 160 -17.46 -22.75 -10.69
C SER A 160 -16.04 -22.39 -11.21
N PHE A 161 -15.12 -22.05 -10.32
CA PHE A 161 -13.78 -21.58 -10.71
C PHE A 161 -12.82 -22.76 -10.93
N PRO A 162 -12.06 -22.78 -12.04
CA PRO A 162 -11.11 -23.86 -12.33
C PRO A 162 -9.95 -23.94 -11.34
N LYS A 163 -9.56 -22.82 -10.73
CA LYS A 163 -8.53 -22.75 -9.67
C LYS A 163 -8.84 -21.60 -8.70
N ILE A 164 -8.38 -21.74 -7.47
CA ILE A 164 -8.41 -20.70 -6.44
C ILE A 164 -6.98 -20.47 -5.91
N PRO A 165 -6.64 -19.25 -5.43
CA PRO A 165 -5.34 -18.99 -4.84
C PRO A 165 -5.18 -19.81 -3.53
N ARG A 166 -4.00 -20.31 -3.29
CA ARG A 166 -3.66 -20.95 -2.00
C ARG A 166 -3.40 -19.92 -0.93
N ARG A 167 -2.73 -18.83 -1.35
CA ARG A 167 -2.36 -17.69 -0.52
C ARG A 167 -2.94 -16.43 -1.14
N LEU A 168 -3.73 -15.73 -0.35
CA LEU A 168 -4.35 -14.47 -0.73
C LEU A 168 -3.73 -13.36 0.10
N ALA A 169 -3.40 -12.24 -0.52
CA ALA A 169 -3.08 -11.00 0.17
C ALA A 169 -4.15 -9.95 -0.09
N ALA A 170 -4.38 -9.08 0.87
CA ALA A 170 -5.28 -7.94 0.75
C ALA A 170 -4.64 -6.70 1.36
N ILE A 171 -4.58 -5.61 0.58
CA ILE A 171 -4.19 -4.29 1.06
C ILE A 171 -5.47 -3.53 1.39
N LEU A 172 -5.54 -3.06 2.64
CA LEU A 172 -6.66 -2.31 3.20
C LEU A 172 -6.25 -0.85 3.38
N GLU A 173 -7.07 0.07 2.88
CA GLU A 173 -6.89 1.50 3.12
C GLU A 173 -7.59 1.93 4.41
N TYR A 174 -6.87 2.68 5.24
CA TYR A 174 -7.46 3.35 6.39
C TYR A 174 -8.39 4.47 5.93
N LYS A 175 -9.62 4.46 6.43
CA LYS A 175 -10.60 5.51 6.23
C LYS A 175 -10.68 6.37 7.48
N LEU A 176 -10.95 7.66 7.31
CA LEU A 176 -11.13 8.56 8.43
C LEU A 176 -12.31 8.12 9.31
N GLU A 177 -12.23 8.39 10.62
CA GLU A 177 -13.29 8.02 11.58
C GLU A 177 -14.65 8.66 11.25
N GLU A 178 -14.63 9.79 10.55
CA GLU A 178 -15.84 10.52 10.12
C GLU A 178 -16.57 9.83 8.95
N GLU A 179 -15.90 8.91 8.26
CA GLU A 179 -16.49 8.16 7.16
C GLU A 179 -17.25 6.93 7.65
N VAL A 180 -18.26 6.53 6.91
CA VAL A 180 -19.05 5.32 7.23
C VAL A 180 -18.14 4.08 7.13
N GLY A 181 -17.98 3.37 8.24
CA GLY A 181 -17.06 2.23 8.33
C GLY A 181 -15.60 2.65 8.43
N GLY A 182 -15.31 3.89 8.87
CA GLY A 182 -13.95 4.39 9.09
C GLY A 182 -13.40 4.09 10.47
N GLY A 183 -12.18 4.56 10.70
CA GLY A 183 -11.44 4.32 11.92
C GLY A 183 -10.83 2.92 12.02
N ALA A 184 -10.11 2.68 13.11
CA ALA A 184 -9.47 1.39 13.36
C ALA A 184 -10.48 0.24 13.48
N LEU A 185 -11.67 0.50 14.05
CA LEU A 185 -12.74 -0.49 14.14
C LEU A 185 -13.28 -0.89 12.77
N GLY A 186 -13.53 0.08 11.88
CA GLY A 186 -13.97 -0.20 10.53
C GLY A 186 -12.95 -1.02 9.74
N LEU A 187 -11.65 -0.71 9.88
CA LEU A 187 -10.58 -1.48 9.29
C LEU A 187 -10.55 -2.93 9.79
N MET A 188 -10.78 -3.14 11.10
CA MET A 188 -10.86 -4.48 11.70
C MET A 188 -12.11 -5.24 11.25
N GLU A 189 -13.24 -4.56 11.04
CA GLU A 189 -14.46 -5.16 10.48
C GLU A 189 -14.23 -5.59 9.03
N ASP A 190 -13.66 -4.72 8.20
CA ASP A 190 -13.27 -5.03 6.81
C ASP A 190 -12.32 -6.25 6.75
N ALA A 191 -11.32 -6.29 7.64
CA ALA A 191 -10.42 -7.42 7.79
C ALA A 191 -11.17 -8.72 8.17
N SER A 192 -12.14 -8.63 9.08
CA SER A 192 -12.93 -9.79 9.53
C SER A 192 -13.84 -10.34 8.43
N ASP A 193 -14.35 -9.48 7.55
CA ASP A 193 -15.12 -9.88 6.38
C ASP A 193 -14.28 -10.66 5.39
N LEU A 194 -13.07 -10.19 5.09
CA LEU A 194 -12.12 -10.90 4.24
C LEU A 194 -11.72 -12.26 4.80
N VAL A 195 -11.54 -12.38 6.11
CA VAL A 195 -11.29 -13.67 6.76
C VAL A 195 -12.46 -14.62 6.56
N ALA A 196 -13.70 -14.17 6.78
CA ALA A 196 -14.88 -15.01 6.62
C ALA A 196 -15.08 -15.45 5.16
N TRP A 197 -14.87 -14.54 4.20
CA TRP A 197 -14.97 -14.86 2.77
C TRP A 197 -13.87 -15.80 2.31
N SER A 198 -12.62 -15.55 2.72
CA SER A 198 -11.47 -16.39 2.38
C SER A 198 -11.64 -17.80 2.89
N LEU A 199 -12.07 -17.95 4.14
CA LEU A 199 -12.35 -19.24 4.74
C LEU A 199 -13.50 -19.97 4.05
N SER A 200 -14.57 -19.24 3.68
CA SER A 200 -15.71 -19.79 2.95
C SER A 200 -15.32 -20.24 1.54
N ALA A 201 -14.41 -19.50 0.88
CA ALA A 201 -13.85 -19.84 -0.41
C ALA A 201 -12.85 -21.01 -0.36
N GLY A 202 -12.43 -21.46 0.84
CA GLY A 202 -11.46 -22.54 1.01
C GLY A 202 -9.99 -22.12 0.97
N ILE A 203 -9.73 -20.80 1.07
CA ILE A 203 -8.38 -20.24 1.17
C ILE A 203 -7.87 -20.42 2.60
N LYS A 204 -6.64 -20.91 2.75
CA LYS A 204 -6.07 -21.25 4.05
C LYS A 204 -5.07 -20.24 4.58
N HIS A 205 -4.50 -19.42 3.71
CA HIS A 205 -3.51 -18.41 4.07
C HIS A 205 -3.96 -17.05 3.56
N LEU A 206 -4.16 -16.12 4.47
CA LEU A 206 -4.60 -14.77 4.18
C LEU A 206 -3.60 -13.77 4.79
N THR A 207 -2.98 -12.96 3.95
CA THR A 207 -2.15 -11.84 4.38
C THR A 207 -2.98 -10.57 4.35
N LEU A 208 -3.09 -9.89 5.48
CA LEU A 208 -3.74 -8.59 5.61
C LEU A 208 -2.67 -7.53 5.80
N TYR A 209 -2.69 -6.52 4.97
CA TYR A 209 -1.74 -5.42 5.00
C TYR A 209 -2.49 -4.11 5.23
N ASP A 210 -2.04 -3.35 6.20
CA ASP A 210 -2.42 -1.95 6.42
C ASP A 210 -1.15 -1.10 6.57
N TYR A 211 -1.15 0.10 6.00
CA TYR A 211 0.04 0.94 5.95
C TYR A 211 0.56 1.28 7.36
N ASP A 212 -0.31 1.72 8.24
CA ASP A 212 0.04 2.22 9.57
C ASP A 212 0.27 1.11 10.61
N GLY A 213 -0.11 -0.14 10.33
CA GLY A 213 0.01 -1.26 11.24
C GLY A 213 -1.06 -1.31 12.34
N LEU A 214 -2.20 -0.65 12.14
CA LEU A 214 -3.30 -0.58 13.11
C LEU A 214 -3.86 -1.98 13.47
N LEU A 215 -3.88 -2.90 12.51
CA LEU A 215 -4.28 -4.28 12.74
C LEU A 215 -3.32 -5.03 13.68
N LYS A 216 -2.05 -4.61 13.76
CA LYS A 216 -1.03 -5.19 14.63
C LYS A 216 -1.05 -4.58 16.03
N ASP A 217 -1.55 -3.35 16.17
CA ASP A 217 -1.52 -2.63 17.45
C ASP A 217 -2.53 -3.22 18.44
N ASP A 218 -3.74 -3.57 18.00
CA ASP A 218 -4.74 -4.20 18.85
C ASP A 218 -5.20 -5.56 18.29
N VAL A 219 -4.29 -6.52 18.30
CA VAL A 219 -4.55 -7.91 17.86
C VAL A 219 -5.64 -8.58 18.67
N ASP A 220 -5.74 -8.26 19.96
CA ASP A 220 -6.73 -8.89 20.82
C ASP A 220 -8.16 -8.44 20.50
N LEU A 221 -8.33 -7.17 20.13
CA LEU A 221 -9.61 -6.67 19.64
C LEU A 221 -9.92 -7.26 18.26
N LEU A 222 -8.96 -7.25 17.34
CA LEU A 222 -9.12 -7.86 16.01
C LEU A 222 -9.55 -9.33 16.13
N ARG A 223 -8.92 -10.11 16.99
CA ARG A 223 -9.27 -11.53 17.22
C ARG A 223 -10.71 -11.70 17.72
N LYS A 224 -11.18 -10.82 18.60
CA LYS A 224 -12.57 -10.82 19.08
C LYS A 224 -13.56 -10.52 17.96
N ILE A 225 -13.25 -9.53 17.11
CA ILE A 225 -14.08 -9.16 15.96
C ILE A 225 -14.14 -10.31 14.96
N ILE A 226 -12.99 -10.88 14.58
CA ILE A 226 -12.92 -12.05 13.69
C ILE A 226 -13.72 -13.21 14.27
N TYR A 227 -13.55 -13.54 15.55
CA TYR A 227 -14.29 -14.62 16.18
C TYR A 227 -15.79 -14.40 16.15
N SER A 228 -16.25 -13.19 16.49
CA SER A 228 -17.67 -12.80 16.44
C SER A 228 -18.22 -12.96 15.02
N LYS A 229 -17.48 -12.52 14.01
CA LYS A 229 -17.86 -12.65 12.59
C LYS A 229 -17.95 -14.11 12.17
N LEU A 230 -16.96 -14.93 12.51
CA LEU A 230 -16.97 -16.37 12.21
C LEU A 230 -18.12 -17.10 12.90
N CYS A 231 -18.48 -16.72 14.14
CA CYS A 231 -19.67 -17.25 14.81
C CYS A 231 -20.97 -16.94 14.06
N LYS A 232 -21.11 -15.72 13.53
CA LYS A 232 -22.26 -15.33 12.72
C LYS A 232 -22.32 -16.11 11.41
N TYR A 233 -21.20 -16.25 10.71
CA TYR A 233 -21.12 -16.92 9.42
C TYR A 233 -21.30 -18.44 9.51
N PHE A 234 -20.64 -19.10 10.48
CA PHE A 234 -20.54 -20.57 10.54
C PHE A 234 -21.42 -21.19 11.64
N GLY A 235 -22.13 -20.37 12.38
CA GLY A 235 -22.94 -20.81 13.52
C GLY A 235 -22.15 -20.88 14.82
N GLY A 236 -22.81 -20.48 15.94
CA GLY A 236 -22.18 -20.19 17.21
C GLY A 236 -21.60 -21.39 17.98
N GLN A 237 -21.92 -22.65 17.62
CA GLN A 237 -21.53 -23.80 18.45
C GLN A 237 -20.05 -24.22 18.27
N LYS A 238 -19.49 -24.12 17.06
CA LYS A 238 -18.08 -24.46 16.77
C LYS A 238 -17.55 -23.62 15.61
N PRO A 239 -17.19 -22.37 15.84
CA PRO A 239 -16.59 -21.57 14.77
C PRO A 239 -15.24 -22.18 14.31
N PRO A 240 -14.88 -22.02 13.03
CA PRO A 240 -13.60 -22.45 12.53
C PRO A 240 -12.45 -21.82 13.29
N LYS A 241 -11.37 -22.60 13.48
CA LYS A 241 -10.19 -22.13 14.20
C LYS A 241 -9.29 -21.32 13.29
N PHE A 242 -8.74 -20.25 13.80
CA PHE A 242 -7.82 -19.39 13.10
C PHE A 242 -6.57 -19.10 13.92
N ALA A 243 -5.48 -18.78 13.24
CA ALA A 243 -4.26 -18.28 13.85
C ALA A 243 -3.94 -16.91 13.24
N VAL A 244 -3.51 -15.97 14.06
CA VAL A 244 -3.02 -14.65 13.64
C VAL A 244 -1.53 -14.61 13.91
N ARG A 245 -0.74 -14.42 12.86
CA ARG A 245 0.72 -14.34 12.90
C ARG A 245 1.18 -12.91 12.64
N ILE A 246 2.09 -12.42 13.47
CA ILE A 246 2.81 -11.16 13.26
C ILE A 246 4.28 -11.53 13.07
N PRO A 247 4.76 -11.58 11.83
CA PRO A 247 6.10 -12.08 11.54
C PRO A 247 7.19 -11.26 12.23
N HIS A 248 7.17 -9.93 12.09
CA HIS A 248 8.16 -9.03 12.69
C HIS A 248 8.30 -9.18 14.21
N LYS A 249 7.21 -9.52 14.92
CA LYS A 249 7.22 -9.76 16.37
C LYS A 249 7.47 -11.24 16.72
N GLY A 250 7.58 -12.13 15.75
CA GLY A 250 7.72 -13.57 15.95
C GLY A 250 6.55 -14.21 16.74
N LYS A 251 5.39 -13.54 16.81
CA LYS A 251 4.26 -13.95 17.64
C LYS A 251 3.15 -14.59 16.82
N VAL A 252 2.58 -15.66 17.36
CA VAL A 252 1.40 -16.34 16.81
C VAL A 252 0.32 -16.40 17.88
N TYR A 253 -0.87 -15.94 17.54
CA TYR A 253 -2.04 -15.93 18.42
C TYR A 253 -3.08 -16.90 17.89
N TYR A 254 -3.52 -17.84 18.73
CA TYR A 254 -4.53 -18.84 18.36
C TYR A 254 -5.91 -18.47 18.91
N ASN A 255 -6.91 -18.35 18.07
CA ASN A 255 -8.31 -18.05 18.44
C ASN A 255 -8.47 -16.89 19.45
N LEU A 256 -9.49 -16.96 20.32
CA LEU A 256 -9.67 -15.99 21.40
C LEU A 256 -8.75 -16.29 22.60
N PRO A 257 -8.30 -15.24 23.32
CA PRO A 257 -7.72 -15.45 24.63
C PRO A 257 -8.78 -16.05 25.55
N THR A 258 -8.60 -17.29 25.92
CA THR A 258 -9.44 -17.94 26.93
C THR A 258 -9.04 -17.37 28.28
N SER A 259 -10.01 -16.85 29.05
CA SER A 259 -9.80 -16.30 30.40
C SER A 259 -9.39 -17.35 31.45
N ALA A 260 -9.19 -18.58 31.05
CA ALA A 260 -8.65 -19.66 31.90
C ALA A 260 -7.24 -20.03 31.42
N SER A 261 -6.30 -19.90 32.32
CA SER A 261 -4.89 -20.24 32.23
C SER A 261 -4.64 -21.69 31.77
N ILE A 262 -4.78 -21.92 30.45
CA ILE A 262 -4.27 -23.15 29.83
C ILE A 262 -3.02 -22.70 29.05
N PRO A 263 -1.84 -23.31 29.35
CA PRO A 263 -0.62 -23.01 28.62
C PRO A 263 -0.85 -23.18 27.11
N GLU A 264 -0.41 -22.22 26.31
CA GLU A 264 -0.58 -22.21 24.83
C GLU A 264 0.05 -23.45 24.16
N GLU A 265 0.91 -24.18 24.85
CA GLU A 265 1.60 -25.37 24.34
C GLU A 265 0.72 -26.63 24.21
N ALA A 266 -0.46 -26.68 24.81
CA ALA A 266 -1.30 -27.89 24.85
C ALA A 266 -2.25 -28.06 23.66
N SER A 267 -2.23 -27.18 22.62
CA SER A 267 -3.21 -27.22 21.52
C SER A 267 -2.63 -27.54 20.15
N SER A 268 -1.44 -28.13 20.07
CA SER A 268 -0.76 -28.47 18.81
C SER A 268 -1.52 -29.43 17.87
N ASP A 269 -2.54 -30.14 18.37
CA ASP A 269 -3.28 -31.14 17.59
C ASP A 269 -4.62 -30.65 16.98
N LYS A 270 -4.94 -29.35 17.04
CA LYS A 270 -6.22 -28.88 16.52
C LYS A 270 -6.01 -28.16 15.19
N LYS A 271 -6.33 -28.83 14.09
CA LYS A 271 -6.29 -28.34 12.71
C LYS A 271 -6.80 -26.89 12.57
N ILE A 272 -5.89 -25.95 12.32
CA ILE A 272 -6.19 -24.57 12.00
C ILE A 272 -6.88 -24.53 10.63
N SER A 273 -7.98 -23.77 10.51
CA SER A 273 -8.75 -23.65 9.28
C SER A 273 -8.20 -22.55 8.37
N ILE A 274 -7.69 -21.46 8.97
CA ILE A 274 -7.08 -20.35 8.26
C ILE A 274 -5.95 -19.74 9.10
N GLU A 275 -4.84 -19.43 8.46
CA GLU A 275 -3.74 -18.63 9.00
C GLU A 275 -3.82 -17.21 8.43
N ILE A 276 -3.79 -16.21 9.32
CA ILE A 276 -3.87 -14.79 9.00
C ILE A 276 -2.52 -14.18 9.34
N VAL A 277 -1.86 -13.59 8.35
CA VAL A 277 -0.59 -12.88 8.53
C VAL A 277 -0.86 -11.39 8.48
N LEU A 278 -0.42 -10.65 9.49
CA LEU A 278 -0.55 -9.19 9.55
C LEU A 278 0.76 -8.54 9.15
N LEU A 279 0.71 -7.71 8.12
CA LEU A 279 1.85 -6.95 7.61
C LEU A 279 1.54 -5.44 7.60
N SER A 280 2.59 -4.63 7.64
CA SER A 280 2.53 -3.19 7.52
C SER A 280 3.75 -2.66 6.76
N VAL A 281 3.88 -1.35 6.62
CA VAL A 281 5.01 -0.71 5.91
C VAL A 281 6.36 -1.13 6.47
N VAL A 282 6.46 -1.41 7.77
CA VAL A 282 7.69 -1.84 8.45
C VAL A 282 8.19 -3.20 7.91
N ASP A 283 7.27 -4.11 7.55
CA ASP A 283 7.63 -5.43 6.99
C ASP A 283 8.02 -5.36 5.50
N GLY A 284 7.98 -4.17 4.89
CA GLY A 284 8.25 -3.96 3.49
C GLY A 284 9.74 -3.79 3.17
N ARG A 285 10.08 -2.59 2.69
CA ARG A 285 11.47 -2.27 2.31
C ARG A 285 12.44 -2.31 3.48
N GLU A 286 11.99 -1.92 4.68
CA GLU A 286 12.85 -1.86 5.87
C GLU A 286 13.37 -3.25 6.23
N THR A 287 12.56 -4.28 6.18
CA THR A 287 12.99 -5.67 6.42
C THR A 287 14.13 -6.11 5.50
N ILE A 288 14.10 -5.73 4.21
CA ILE A 288 15.19 -6.05 3.27
C ILE A 288 16.49 -5.33 3.67
N VAL A 289 16.36 -4.06 4.09
CA VAL A 289 17.51 -3.26 4.53
C VAL A 289 18.13 -3.84 5.80
N ASP A 290 17.29 -4.24 6.76
CA ASP A 290 17.77 -4.80 8.03
C ASP A 290 18.39 -6.20 7.83
N LEU A 291 17.79 -7.05 6.99
CA LEU A 291 18.42 -8.30 6.58
C LEU A 291 19.79 -8.05 5.94
N THR A 292 19.90 -7.06 5.05
CA THR A 292 21.18 -6.72 4.40
C THR A 292 22.22 -6.28 5.42
N LYS A 293 21.85 -5.47 6.42
CA LYS A 293 22.75 -5.06 7.50
C LYS A 293 23.22 -6.28 8.31
N SER A 294 22.30 -7.15 8.71
CA SER A 294 22.62 -8.36 9.47
C SER A 294 23.57 -9.29 8.72
N LEU A 295 23.35 -9.50 7.42
CA LEU A 295 24.26 -10.27 6.57
C LEU A 295 25.64 -9.61 6.46
N ALA A 296 25.71 -8.28 6.35
CA ALA A 296 26.98 -7.54 6.31
C ALA A 296 27.75 -7.63 7.65
N GLU A 297 27.05 -7.64 8.77
CA GLU A 297 27.66 -7.84 10.10
C GLU A 297 28.22 -9.27 10.26
N LEU A 298 27.46 -10.29 9.88
CA LEU A 298 27.89 -11.68 9.89
C LEU A 298 29.13 -11.90 9.00
N HIS A 299 29.16 -11.25 7.83
CA HIS A 299 30.33 -11.26 6.94
C HIS A 299 31.55 -10.60 7.58
N LYS A 300 31.37 -9.43 8.21
CA LYS A 300 32.43 -8.71 8.93
C LYS A 300 33.00 -9.52 10.10
N GLU A 301 32.18 -10.32 10.77
CA GLU A 301 32.59 -11.23 11.84
C GLU A 301 33.23 -12.51 11.32
N GLY A 302 33.28 -12.72 10.01
CA GLY A 302 33.85 -13.92 9.38
C GLY A 302 32.98 -15.18 9.51
N LYS A 303 31.70 -15.03 9.85
CA LYS A 303 30.75 -16.14 9.99
C LYS A 303 30.21 -16.63 8.66
N ILE A 304 30.08 -15.73 7.68
CA ILE A 304 29.64 -16.02 6.32
C ILE A 304 30.60 -15.43 5.30
N SER A 305 30.75 -16.08 4.15
CA SER A 305 31.50 -15.57 3.00
C SER A 305 30.57 -14.80 2.06
N GLU A 306 31.14 -13.94 1.20
CA GLU A 306 30.38 -13.26 0.15
C GLU A 306 29.72 -14.26 -0.81
N ASP A 307 30.38 -15.37 -1.12
CA ASP A 307 29.86 -16.45 -1.97
C ASP A 307 28.65 -17.18 -1.36
N ASP A 308 28.49 -17.14 -0.04
CA ASP A 308 27.37 -17.76 0.68
C ASP A 308 26.09 -16.91 0.59
N ILE A 309 26.19 -15.61 0.27
CA ILE A 309 25.05 -14.70 0.13
C ILE A 309 24.39 -14.92 -1.23
N THR A 310 23.66 -15.99 -1.33
CA THR A 310 22.93 -16.36 -2.55
C THR A 310 21.51 -15.81 -2.57
N MET A 311 20.89 -15.82 -3.76
CA MET A 311 19.47 -15.42 -3.91
C MET A 311 18.55 -16.35 -3.10
N GLU A 312 18.90 -17.63 -3.02
CA GLU A 312 18.14 -18.65 -2.28
C GLU A 312 18.18 -18.38 -0.77
N LEU A 313 19.34 -17.97 -0.24
CA LEU A 313 19.45 -17.58 1.18
C LEU A 313 18.56 -16.38 1.46
N VAL A 314 18.68 -15.31 0.66
CA VAL A 314 17.86 -14.09 0.83
C VAL A 314 16.36 -14.41 0.73
N ASP A 315 15.96 -15.26 -0.23
CA ASP A 315 14.56 -15.66 -0.40
C ASP A 315 14.04 -16.45 0.82
N THR A 316 14.87 -17.32 1.38
CA THR A 316 14.53 -18.13 2.55
C THR A 316 14.35 -17.25 3.78
N GLU A 317 15.28 -16.33 4.02
CA GLU A 317 15.22 -15.40 5.16
C GLU A 317 14.01 -14.46 5.05
N LEU A 318 13.76 -13.88 3.89
CA LEU A 318 12.60 -13.01 3.69
C LEU A 318 11.28 -13.76 3.83
N LYS A 319 11.21 -15.03 3.44
CA LYS A 319 10.02 -15.86 3.70
C LYS A 319 9.79 -16.13 5.18
N GLN A 320 10.85 -16.26 5.96
CA GLN A 320 10.70 -16.41 7.41
C GLN A 320 10.28 -15.10 8.09
N LEU A 321 10.87 -13.97 7.67
CA LEU A 321 10.64 -12.65 8.25
C LEU A 321 9.28 -12.05 7.88
N VAL A 322 8.77 -12.29 6.69
CA VAL A 322 7.55 -11.66 6.17
C VAL A 322 6.45 -12.70 5.94
N GLY A 323 6.83 -13.88 5.46
CA GLY A 323 5.91 -14.94 5.07
C GLY A 323 6.12 -15.36 3.62
N GLU A 324 5.29 -16.28 3.15
CA GLU A 324 5.35 -16.79 1.78
C GLU A 324 4.69 -15.81 0.78
N GLU A 325 5.20 -15.80 -0.45
CA GLU A 325 4.64 -15.00 -1.54
C GLU A 325 3.17 -15.39 -1.82
N PRO A 326 2.23 -14.42 -1.88
CA PRO A 326 0.84 -14.69 -2.24
C PRO A 326 0.67 -14.97 -3.72
N ASP A 327 -0.33 -15.80 -4.07
CA ASP A 327 -0.69 -16.08 -5.46
C ASP A 327 -1.50 -14.91 -6.07
N LEU A 328 -2.33 -14.28 -5.25
CA LEU A 328 -3.20 -13.16 -5.61
C LEU A 328 -3.15 -12.09 -4.55
N LEU A 329 -3.03 -10.83 -4.98
CA LEU A 329 -3.14 -9.65 -4.13
C LEU A 329 -4.34 -8.81 -4.56
N LEU A 330 -5.27 -8.59 -3.63
CA LEU A 330 -6.41 -7.71 -3.79
C LEU A 330 -6.10 -6.34 -3.19
N TYR A 331 -6.34 -5.29 -3.94
CA TYR A 331 -6.23 -3.93 -3.45
C TYR A 331 -7.62 -3.29 -3.33
N PHE A 332 -7.94 -2.77 -2.15
CA PHE A 332 -9.20 -2.13 -1.83
C PHE A 332 -9.00 -0.62 -1.66
N GLY A 333 -8.88 0.07 -2.78
CA GLY A 333 -8.73 1.51 -2.86
C GLY A 333 -9.09 2.01 -4.25
N PRO A 334 -9.32 3.33 -4.42
CA PRO A 334 -9.80 3.91 -5.68
C PRO A 334 -8.75 3.88 -6.79
N ASN A 335 -7.48 3.96 -6.44
CA ASN A 335 -6.35 3.92 -7.37
C ASN A 335 -5.33 2.91 -6.84
N LEU A 336 -4.79 2.07 -7.72
CA LEU A 336 -3.80 1.08 -7.32
C LEU A 336 -2.56 1.76 -6.73
N ASP A 337 -2.34 1.54 -5.45
CA ASP A 337 -1.12 1.92 -4.72
C ASP A 337 -0.74 0.77 -3.78
N LEU A 338 0.46 0.24 -3.95
CA LEU A 338 0.92 -0.86 -3.12
C LEU A 338 1.35 -0.42 -1.72
N GLN A 339 1.39 0.88 -1.45
CA GLN A 339 1.61 1.48 -0.12
C GLN A 339 2.83 0.91 0.63
N GLY A 340 3.89 0.50 -0.09
CA GLY A 340 5.07 -0.10 0.52
C GLY A 340 4.92 -1.58 0.90
N PHE A 341 3.91 -2.28 0.40
CA PHE A 341 3.79 -3.73 0.53
C PHE A 341 5.11 -4.41 0.17
N PRO A 342 5.52 -5.50 0.85
CA PRO A 342 6.81 -6.15 0.67
C PRO A 342 7.14 -6.43 -0.81
N PRO A 343 8.12 -5.72 -1.40
CA PRO A 343 8.37 -5.79 -2.85
C PRO A 343 8.92 -7.15 -3.31
N TRP A 344 9.56 -7.87 -2.40
CA TRP A 344 10.05 -9.22 -2.69
C TRP A 344 8.93 -10.23 -2.89
N HIS A 345 7.77 -10.00 -2.26
CA HIS A 345 6.64 -10.91 -2.21
C HIS A 345 5.56 -10.61 -3.28
N ILE A 346 5.89 -9.84 -4.32
CA ILE A 346 4.95 -9.52 -5.41
C ILE A 346 5.50 -9.86 -6.80
N ARG A 347 6.61 -10.60 -6.88
CA ARG A 347 7.26 -10.93 -8.15
C ARG A 347 6.40 -11.77 -9.08
N LEU A 348 5.70 -12.76 -8.52
CA LEU A 348 4.85 -13.72 -9.24
C LEU A 348 3.38 -13.59 -8.86
N THR A 349 3.04 -12.61 -8.04
CA THR A 349 1.71 -12.36 -7.53
C THR A 349 0.83 -11.70 -8.59
N GLU A 350 -0.35 -12.23 -8.84
CA GLU A 350 -1.36 -11.54 -9.65
C GLU A 350 -2.00 -10.40 -8.85
N LEU A 351 -2.09 -9.21 -9.46
CA LEU A 351 -2.67 -8.04 -8.82
C LEU A 351 -4.08 -7.80 -9.36
N PHE A 352 -5.03 -7.54 -8.46
CA PHE A 352 -6.38 -7.16 -8.83
C PHE A 352 -6.88 -5.98 -8.01
N TRP A 353 -7.44 -4.99 -8.69
CA TRP A 353 -8.17 -3.89 -8.05
C TRP A 353 -9.31 -3.44 -8.96
N GLU A 354 -10.28 -2.76 -8.39
CA GLU A 354 -11.37 -2.16 -9.13
C GLU A 354 -11.28 -0.64 -9.06
N HIS A 355 -11.31 0.01 -10.22
CA HIS A 355 -11.23 1.49 -10.31
C HIS A 355 -12.36 2.16 -9.54
N ASP A 356 -12.03 3.26 -8.87
CA ASP A 356 -12.98 4.09 -8.11
C ASP A 356 -13.70 3.32 -6.97
N ASN A 357 -13.13 2.18 -6.53
CA ASN A 357 -13.62 1.43 -5.39
C ASN A 357 -12.91 1.92 -4.12
N SER A 358 -13.67 2.42 -3.15
CA SER A 358 -13.15 2.87 -1.87
C SER A 358 -13.52 1.96 -0.69
N ASN A 359 -14.20 0.85 -0.96
CA ASN A 359 -14.72 -0.02 0.09
C ASN A 359 -14.26 -1.47 -0.08
N VAL A 360 -14.05 -2.15 1.04
CA VAL A 360 -13.92 -3.59 1.06
C VAL A 360 -15.30 -4.18 0.73
N SER A 361 -15.39 -4.86 -0.41
CA SER A 361 -16.66 -5.42 -0.89
C SER A 361 -16.48 -6.84 -1.40
N TYR A 362 -17.48 -7.67 -1.14
CA TYR A 362 -17.50 -9.04 -1.66
C TYR A 362 -17.40 -9.10 -3.19
N THR A 363 -17.97 -8.10 -3.85
CA THR A 363 -17.90 -8.01 -5.33
C THR A 363 -16.47 -7.93 -5.84
N VAL A 364 -15.62 -7.13 -5.21
CA VAL A 364 -14.20 -7.02 -5.58
C VAL A 364 -13.48 -8.32 -5.27
N PHE A 365 -13.74 -8.91 -4.10
CA PHE A 365 -13.17 -10.19 -3.69
C PHE A 365 -13.47 -11.30 -4.71
N ILE A 366 -14.76 -11.54 -5.04
CA ILE A 366 -15.14 -12.63 -5.94
C ILE A 366 -14.68 -12.39 -7.38
N ARG A 367 -14.64 -11.13 -7.84
CA ARG A 367 -14.15 -10.79 -9.18
C ARG A 367 -12.64 -10.97 -9.28
N GLY A 368 -11.89 -10.64 -8.22
CA GLY A 368 -10.47 -10.93 -8.14
C GLY A 368 -10.19 -12.44 -8.22
N LEU A 369 -10.92 -13.24 -7.43
CA LEU A 369 -10.82 -14.70 -7.52
C LEU A 369 -11.18 -15.24 -8.92
N LYS A 370 -12.22 -14.70 -9.54
CA LYS A 370 -12.61 -15.07 -10.90
C LYS A 370 -11.53 -14.74 -11.93
N GLN A 371 -10.94 -13.54 -11.86
CA GLN A 371 -9.85 -13.15 -12.74
C GLN A 371 -8.65 -14.08 -12.55
N PHE A 372 -8.23 -14.31 -11.30
CA PHE A 372 -7.16 -15.26 -10.99
C PHE A 372 -7.44 -16.66 -11.54
N SER A 373 -8.69 -17.13 -11.43
CA SER A 373 -9.06 -18.46 -11.91
C SER A 373 -8.85 -18.65 -13.41
N LEU A 374 -8.95 -17.57 -14.18
CA LEU A 374 -8.80 -17.56 -15.65
C LEU A 374 -7.37 -17.23 -16.10
N SER A 375 -6.53 -16.71 -15.21
CA SER A 375 -5.18 -16.31 -15.52
C SER A 375 -4.27 -17.53 -15.72
N LYS A 376 -3.26 -17.38 -16.59
CA LYS A 376 -2.17 -18.35 -16.77
C LYS A 376 -0.89 -17.70 -16.27
N VAL A 377 -0.28 -18.27 -15.25
CA VAL A 377 1.01 -17.81 -14.75
C VAL A 377 2.09 -18.28 -15.73
N ASN A 378 2.65 -17.35 -16.50
CA ASN A 378 3.77 -17.62 -17.38
C ASN A 378 5.06 -17.31 -16.61
N VAL A 379 5.73 -18.33 -16.09
CA VAL A 379 7.00 -18.22 -15.37
C VAL A 379 8.15 -18.17 -16.37
N GLY A 380 8.16 -17.18 -17.27
CA GLY A 380 9.34 -16.84 -18.09
C GLY A 380 10.05 -17.98 -18.86
N LYS A 381 9.30 -19.02 -19.26
CA LYS A 381 9.80 -20.11 -20.09
C LYS A 381 9.19 -20.07 -21.48
#